data_ccf32d65ad729e5e2c302402135f985f
#
_entry.id   ccf32d65ad729e5e2c302402135f985f
#
_cell.length_a   1.000
_cell.length_b   1.000
_cell.length_c   1.000
_cell.angle_alpha   90.00
_cell.angle_beta   90.00
_cell.angle_gamma   90.00
#
_symmetry.space_group_name_H-M   'P 1'
#
loop_
_entity.id
_entity.type
_entity.pdbx_description
1 polymer ?
#
loop_
_entity_poly.entity_id
_entity_poly.type
_entity_poly.pdbx_seq_one_letter_code
_entity_poly.pdbx_strand_id
1 'polypeptide(L)'
;MIKPDRWIRQWAEGGGVTPYSPAQVNAASYDVRVGDHWISPTRDPEELAAPSIKLFPGEVVLASTLEYVRIPRTVACDLKLKSTLGRLWINHSLAGWCDPGFEGNITLELQNLGPTPFTLEAGRRIAQLIFIAMESEPEVAYGEPGSSSHYQGQTGTTPARG
;
A
#
# COMPACT_ATOMS: atom_id res chain seq x y z
N MET A 1 -6.83 1.60 19.33
CA MET A 1 -8.03 0.85 18.91
C MET A 1 -8.10 0.85 17.40
N ILE A 2 -8.47 -0.30 16.79
CA ILE A 2 -8.69 -0.41 15.35
C ILE A 2 -10.00 0.29 14.97
N LYS A 3 -10.00 1.00 13.84
CA LYS A 3 -11.17 1.72 13.34
C LYS A 3 -12.14 0.77 12.62
N PRO A 4 -13.47 0.84 12.92
CA PRO A 4 -14.48 0.01 12.28
C PRO A 4 -14.89 0.54 10.90
N ASP A 5 -15.65 -0.28 10.16
CA ASP A 5 -16.15 -0.01 8.81
C ASP A 5 -16.85 1.35 8.65
N ARG A 6 -17.69 1.77 9.61
CA ARG A 6 -18.37 3.07 9.56
C ARG A 6 -17.39 4.25 9.55
N TRP A 7 -16.30 4.16 10.33
CA TRP A 7 -15.24 5.18 10.31
C TRP A 7 -14.50 5.15 8.98
N ILE A 8 -14.18 3.94 8.48
CA ILE A 8 -13.50 3.74 7.21
C ILE A 8 -14.31 4.33 6.05
N ARG A 9 -15.63 4.14 6.02
CA ARG A 9 -16.52 4.76 5.03
C ARG A 9 -16.44 6.29 5.08
N GLN A 10 -16.59 6.88 6.27
CA GLN A 10 -16.53 8.33 6.45
C GLN A 10 -15.18 8.90 6.00
N TRP A 11 -14.09 8.25 6.38
CA TRP A 11 -12.74 8.63 5.93
C TRP A 11 -12.61 8.57 4.40
N ALA A 12 -13.04 7.48 3.79
CA ALA A 12 -12.94 7.26 2.35
C ALA A 12 -13.82 8.25 1.55
N GLU A 13 -15.08 8.43 1.96
CA GLU A 13 -16.02 9.38 1.37
C GLU A 13 -15.57 10.84 1.54
N GLY A 14 -14.85 11.14 2.62
CA GLY A 14 -14.24 12.44 2.88
C GLY A 14 -12.95 12.70 2.08
N GLY A 15 -12.60 11.85 1.12
CA GLY A 15 -11.41 12.00 0.26
C GLY A 15 -10.14 11.36 0.84
N GLY A 16 -10.27 10.53 1.85
CA GLY A 16 -9.15 9.78 2.43
C GLY A 16 -8.53 8.77 1.47
N VAL A 17 -9.26 8.34 0.44
CA VAL A 17 -8.77 7.45 -0.61
C VAL A 17 -9.35 7.82 -1.98
N THR A 18 -8.53 7.74 -3.02
CA THR A 18 -8.91 8.02 -4.41
C THR A 18 -8.26 7.02 -5.36
N PRO A 19 -9.01 6.31 -6.22
CA PRO A 19 -10.48 6.26 -6.28
C PRO A 19 -11.10 5.46 -5.13
N TYR A 20 -12.22 5.93 -4.60
CA TYR A 20 -13.00 5.21 -3.59
C TYR A 20 -13.91 4.15 -4.21
N SER A 21 -14.02 3.01 -3.55
CA SER A 21 -15.00 1.97 -3.87
C SER A 21 -15.65 1.43 -2.59
N PRO A 22 -16.99 1.52 -2.43
CA PRO A 22 -17.68 0.96 -1.27
C PRO A 22 -17.44 -0.56 -1.09
N ALA A 23 -17.22 -1.28 -2.19
CA ALA A 23 -16.96 -2.71 -2.20
C ALA A 23 -15.59 -3.11 -1.61
N GLN A 24 -14.72 -2.12 -1.34
CA GLN A 24 -13.40 -2.36 -0.73
C GLN A 24 -13.42 -2.17 0.79
N VAL A 25 -14.54 -1.71 1.36
CA VAL A 25 -14.70 -1.57 2.81
C VAL A 25 -15.01 -2.92 3.45
N ASN A 26 -14.20 -3.31 4.43
CA ASN A 26 -14.41 -4.48 5.28
C ASN A 26 -14.70 -4.03 6.71
N ALA A 27 -15.02 -4.96 7.61
CA ALA A 27 -15.39 -4.66 9.00
C ALA A 27 -14.35 -3.82 9.76
N ALA A 28 -13.06 -4.00 9.47
CA ALA A 28 -11.94 -3.31 10.15
C ALA A 28 -10.78 -2.95 9.23
N SER A 29 -10.99 -2.92 7.91
CA SER A 29 -9.97 -2.59 6.94
C SER A 29 -10.56 -2.07 5.64
N TYR A 30 -9.72 -1.42 4.82
CA TYR A 30 -10.02 -1.02 3.45
C TYR A 30 -9.09 -1.78 2.51
N ASP A 31 -9.64 -2.50 1.52
CA ASP A 31 -8.83 -3.17 0.51
C ASP A 31 -8.20 -2.14 -0.44
N VAL A 32 -6.97 -2.37 -0.85
CA VAL A 32 -6.31 -1.62 -1.91
C VAL A 32 -5.92 -2.55 -3.05
N ARG A 33 -5.88 -1.99 -4.26
CA ARG A 33 -5.53 -2.71 -5.49
C ARG A 33 -4.11 -2.37 -5.89
N VAL A 34 -3.45 -3.27 -6.57
CA VAL A 34 -2.16 -2.99 -7.18
C VAL A 34 -2.34 -2.19 -8.47
N GLY A 35 -1.49 -1.20 -8.70
CA GLY A 35 -1.40 -0.43 -9.93
C GLY A 35 -0.77 -1.21 -11.08
N ASP A 36 -0.46 -0.54 -12.17
CA ASP A 36 0.08 -1.11 -13.41
C ASP A 36 1.54 -0.73 -13.69
N HIS A 37 2.21 -0.11 -12.70
CA HIS A 37 3.61 0.31 -12.78
C HIS A 37 4.48 -0.57 -11.88
N TRP A 38 5.53 -1.13 -12.46
CA TRP A 38 6.39 -2.13 -11.85
C TRP A 38 7.86 -1.72 -11.98
N ILE A 39 8.64 -1.92 -10.92
CA ILE A 39 10.10 -1.81 -10.96
C ILE A 39 10.69 -3.15 -10.53
N SER A 40 11.41 -3.81 -11.43
CA SER A 40 12.06 -5.09 -11.15
C SER A 40 13.57 -4.92 -11.15
N PRO A 41 14.25 -5.15 -10.01
CA PRO A 41 15.71 -5.01 -9.94
C PRO A 41 16.46 -6.07 -10.74
N THR A 42 15.78 -7.13 -11.15
CA THR A 42 16.40 -8.27 -11.85
C THR A 42 16.18 -8.27 -13.37
N ARG A 43 15.22 -7.49 -13.88
CA ARG A 43 14.86 -7.48 -15.31
C ARG A 43 15.11 -6.15 -15.97
N ASP A 44 14.60 -5.09 -15.36
CA ASP A 44 14.75 -3.73 -15.82
C ASP A 44 14.60 -2.82 -14.59
N PRO A 45 15.64 -2.07 -14.23
CA PRO A 45 15.55 -1.13 -13.11
C PRO A 45 14.66 0.07 -13.41
N GLU A 46 14.24 0.26 -14.66
CA GLU A 46 13.31 1.32 -15.04
C GLU A 46 11.86 0.90 -14.75
N GLU A 47 11.01 1.88 -14.52
CA GLU A 47 9.58 1.67 -14.33
C GLU A 47 8.94 1.14 -15.60
N LEU A 48 8.27 0.00 -15.51
CA LEU A 48 7.55 -0.63 -16.60
C LEU A 48 6.03 -0.48 -16.37
N ALA A 49 5.34 0.15 -17.31
CA ALA A 49 3.87 0.14 -17.36
C ALA A 49 3.39 -1.12 -18.09
N ALA A 50 2.65 -1.99 -17.40
CA ALA A 50 2.12 -3.21 -17.98
C ALA A 50 0.86 -3.68 -17.21
N PRO A 51 -0.11 -4.33 -17.89
CA PRO A 51 -1.33 -4.82 -17.26
C PRO A 51 -1.08 -5.97 -16.28
N SER A 52 0.09 -6.58 -16.32
CA SER A 52 0.50 -7.63 -15.39
C SER A 52 2.00 -7.81 -15.36
N ILE A 53 2.50 -8.40 -14.27
CA ILE A 53 3.88 -8.86 -14.17
C ILE A 53 3.91 -10.31 -13.71
N LYS A 54 4.82 -11.11 -14.30
CA LYS A 54 5.07 -12.49 -13.90
C LYS A 54 6.30 -12.52 -12.99
N LEU A 55 6.12 -12.97 -11.77
CA LEU A 55 7.17 -13.16 -10.77
C LEU A 55 7.58 -14.63 -10.74
N PHE A 56 8.82 -14.92 -11.05
CA PHE A 56 9.39 -16.27 -10.87
C PHE A 56 9.76 -16.52 -9.40
N PRO A 57 9.96 -17.77 -8.99
CA PRO A 57 10.39 -18.10 -7.63
C PRO A 57 11.63 -17.30 -7.21
N GLY A 58 11.53 -16.63 -6.05
CA GLY A 58 12.59 -15.78 -5.49
C GLY A 58 12.64 -14.35 -6.02
N GLU A 59 11.98 -14.04 -7.12
CA GLU A 59 11.97 -12.68 -7.66
C GLU A 59 11.25 -11.68 -6.76
N VAL A 60 11.74 -10.45 -6.82
CA VAL A 60 11.16 -9.29 -6.14
C VAL A 60 10.73 -8.25 -7.18
N VAL A 61 9.72 -7.45 -6.81
CA VAL A 61 9.26 -6.32 -7.59
C VAL A 61 8.75 -5.22 -6.65
N LEU A 62 9.01 -3.99 -7.01
CA LEU A 62 8.27 -2.86 -6.45
C LEU A 62 7.01 -2.64 -7.30
N ALA A 63 5.92 -2.44 -6.61
CA ALA A 63 4.64 -2.04 -7.17
C ALA A 63 4.08 -0.90 -6.33
N SER A 64 2.97 -0.31 -6.73
CA SER A 64 2.26 0.65 -5.89
C SER A 64 0.80 0.29 -5.76
N THR A 65 0.14 0.85 -4.76
CA THR A 65 -1.31 0.85 -4.72
C THR A 65 -1.86 1.67 -5.89
N LEU A 66 -2.97 1.23 -6.49
CA LEU A 66 -3.72 2.02 -7.45
C LEU A 66 -4.33 3.23 -6.75
N GLU A 67 -4.75 3.03 -5.50
CA GLU A 67 -5.34 4.06 -4.67
C GLU A 67 -4.26 5.02 -4.13
N TYR A 68 -4.53 6.32 -4.26
CA TYR A 68 -3.86 7.38 -3.51
C TYR A 68 -4.57 7.52 -2.16
N VAL A 69 -3.83 7.45 -1.07
CA VAL A 69 -4.39 7.50 0.29
C VAL A 69 -3.93 8.75 1.04
N ARG A 70 -4.73 9.20 2.00
CA ARG A 70 -4.43 10.29 2.94
C ARG A 70 -4.71 9.81 4.35
N ILE A 71 -3.65 9.61 5.11
CA ILE A 71 -3.74 9.12 6.48
C ILE A 71 -3.92 10.30 7.43
N PRO A 72 -5.05 10.39 8.16
CA PRO A 72 -5.27 11.48 9.12
C PRO A 72 -4.23 11.47 10.25
N ARG A 73 -3.95 12.64 10.83
CA ARG A 73 -3.03 12.79 11.98
C ARG A 73 -3.46 12.00 13.23
N THR A 74 -4.74 11.64 13.31
CA THR A 74 -5.34 10.92 14.45
C THR A 74 -5.22 9.41 14.37
N VAL A 75 -4.65 8.87 13.29
CA VAL A 75 -4.47 7.42 13.09
C VAL A 75 -3.13 7.11 12.45
N ALA A 76 -2.57 5.96 12.81
CA ALA A 76 -1.55 5.28 12.02
C ALA A 76 -2.21 4.22 11.14
N CYS A 77 -1.55 3.78 10.09
CA CYS A 77 -2.08 2.76 9.21
C CYS A 77 -1.06 1.64 9.00
N ASP A 78 -1.52 0.40 9.16
CA ASP A 78 -0.75 -0.82 8.88
C ASP A 78 -1.32 -1.50 7.63
N LEU A 79 -0.45 -1.79 6.66
CA LEU A 79 -0.81 -2.49 5.43
C LEU A 79 -0.49 -3.98 5.58
N LYS A 80 -1.47 -4.83 5.32
CA LYS A 80 -1.31 -6.29 5.29
C LYS A 80 -1.75 -6.85 3.94
N LEU A 81 -1.00 -7.81 3.41
CA LEU A 81 -1.46 -8.54 2.23
C LEU A 81 -2.77 -9.27 2.49
N LYS A 82 -3.55 -9.45 1.42
CA LYS A 82 -4.72 -10.33 1.45
C LYS A 82 -4.27 -11.77 1.72
N SER A 83 -5.01 -12.46 2.58
CA SER A 83 -4.69 -13.85 2.97
C SER A 83 -4.56 -14.81 1.78
N THR A 84 -5.28 -14.56 0.68
CA THR A 84 -5.16 -15.34 -0.55
C THR A 84 -3.75 -15.25 -1.14
N LEU A 85 -3.13 -14.07 -1.13
CA LEU A 85 -1.77 -13.90 -1.63
C LEU A 85 -0.74 -14.55 -0.70
N GLY A 86 -0.92 -14.42 0.61
CA GLY A 86 -0.07 -15.13 1.58
C GLY A 86 -0.11 -16.66 1.39
N ARG A 87 -1.29 -17.22 1.07
CA ARG A 87 -1.44 -18.65 0.76
C ARG A 87 -0.84 -19.07 -0.58
N LEU A 88 -0.58 -18.12 -1.46
CA LEU A 88 0.16 -18.31 -2.71
C LEU A 88 1.65 -18.01 -2.55
N TRP A 89 2.10 -17.85 -1.30
CA TRP A 89 3.50 -17.57 -0.95
C TRP A 89 4.01 -16.23 -1.47
N ILE A 90 3.12 -15.28 -1.74
CA ILE A 90 3.51 -13.90 -2.03
C ILE A 90 3.70 -13.16 -0.71
N ASN A 91 4.83 -12.49 -0.58
CA ASN A 91 5.20 -11.69 0.60
C ASN A 91 5.39 -10.22 0.22
N HIS A 92 5.23 -9.33 1.21
CA HIS A 92 5.56 -7.91 1.08
C HIS A 92 6.58 -7.53 2.16
N SER A 93 7.75 -7.69 2.05
CA SER A 93 8.96 -7.36 2.87
C SER A 93 8.74 -6.66 4.23
N LEU A 94 7.54 -6.73 4.81
CA LEU A 94 7.13 -6.19 6.11
C LEU A 94 7.17 -4.64 6.23
N ALA A 95 7.32 -3.91 5.14
CA ALA A 95 7.38 -2.45 5.11
C ALA A 95 5.97 -1.82 4.89
N GLY A 96 5.00 -2.22 5.71
CA GLY A 96 3.58 -1.83 5.54
C GLY A 96 3.11 -0.70 6.47
N TRP A 97 4.00 0.00 7.15
CA TRP A 97 3.63 1.05 8.07
C TRP A 97 3.49 2.41 7.37
N CYS A 98 2.36 3.07 7.61
CA CYS A 98 2.12 4.44 7.17
C CYS A 98 1.86 5.33 8.37
N ASP A 99 2.73 6.30 8.56
CA ASP A 99 2.63 7.25 9.66
C ASP A 99 1.44 8.21 9.51
N PRO A 100 0.96 8.77 10.64
CA PRO A 100 -0.03 9.85 10.63
C PRO A 100 0.44 11.03 9.77
N GLY A 101 -0.41 11.47 8.83
CA GLY A 101 -0.09 12.56 7.90
C GLY A 101 0.43 12.09 6.55
N PHE A 102 0.76 10.81 6.35
CA PHE A 102 1.18 10.29 5.05
C PHE A 102 0.10 10.50 3.97
N GLU A 103 0.53 10.98 2.82
CA GLU A 103 -0.28 11.04 1.60
C GLU A 103 0.51 10.46 0.42
N GLY A 104 -0.13 9.63 -0.41
CA GLY A 104 0.53 9.05 -1.58
C GLY A 104 -0.07 7.71 -2.02
N ASN A 105 0.45 7.19 -3.13
CA ASN A 105 0.33 5.77 -3.42
C ASN A 105 1.33 5.02 -2.53
N ILE A 106 0.92 3.90 -1.93
CA ILE A 106 1.83 3.10 -1.09
C ILE A 106 2.64 2.19 -2.00
N THR A 107 3.97 2.27 -1.91
CA THR A 107 4.84 1.32 -2.61
C THR A 107 4.85 -0.01 -1.86
N LEU A 108 4.82 -1.10 -2.61
CA LEU A 108 4.73 -2.48 -2.15
C LEU A 108 5.98 -3.22 -2.62
N GLU A 109 6.75 -3.76 -1.70
CA GLU A 109 7.90 -4.62 -1.96
C GLU A 109 7.44 -6.08 -2.02
N LEU A 110 7.13 -6.58 -3.20
CA LEU A 110 6.54 -7.90 -3.37
C LEU A 110 7.59 -8.94 -3.75
N GLN A 111 7.50 -10.12 -3.14
CA GLN A 111 8.38 -11.25 -3.41
C GLN A 111 7.57 -12.53 -3.60
N ASN A 112 7.94 -13.34 -4.59
CA ASN A 112 7.42 -14.69 -4.75
C ASN A 112 8.27 -15.70 -3.97
N LEU A 113 7.80 -16.14 -2.83
CA LEU A 113 8.44 -17.20 -2.01
C LEU A 113 7.98 -18.61 -2.43
N GLY A 114 7.03 -18.70 -3.35
CA GLY A 114 6.49 -19.98 -3.82
C GLY A 114 7.41 -20.70 -4.83
N PRO A 115 7.20 -21.99 -5.05
CA PRO A 115 8.00 -22.80 -5.96
C PRO A 115 7.62 -22.62 -7.44
N THR A 116 6.54 -21.90 -7.74
CA THR A 116 6.03 -21.73 -9.10
C THR A 116 5.89 -20.25 -9.46
N PRO A 117 6.01 -19.90 -10.75
CA PRO A 117 5.75 -18.52 -11.19
C PRO A 117 4.33 -18.07 -10.83
N PHE A 118 4.21 -16.80 -10.42
CA PHE A 118 2.95 -16.14 -10.09
C PHE A 118 2.75 -14.92 -10.98
N THR A 119 1.58 -14.80 -11.61
CA THR A 119 1.22 -13.60 -12.38
C THR A 119 0.37 -12.68 -11.51
N LEU A 120 0.87 -11.46 -11.32
CA LEU A 120 0.16 -10.39 -10.64
C LEU A 120 -0.44 -9.45 -11.67
N GLU A 121 -1.76 -9.31 -11.64
CA GLU A 121 -2.53 -8.47 -12.56
C GLU A 121 -2.82 -7.11 -11.93
N ALA A 122 -2.66 -6.03 -12.68
CA ALA A 122 -3.07 -4.69 -12.27
C ALA A 122 -4.58 -4.65 -11.94
N GLY A 123 -4.95 -3.84 -10.95
CA GLY A 123 -6.33 -3.76 -10.47
C GLY A 123 -6.75 -4.88 -9.52
N ARG A 124 -5.92 -5.90 -9.30
CA ARG A 124 -6.19 -6.94 -8.31
C ARG A 124 -6.13 -6.36 -6.89
N ARG A 125 -7.10 -6.72 -6.03
CA ARG A 125 -7.03 -6.43 -4.60
C ARG A 125 -5.85 -7.20 -4.00
N ILE A 126 -4.87 -6.47 -3.52
CA ILE A 126 -3.60 -7.04 -3.07
C ILE A 126 -3.43 -6.98 -1.55
N ALA A 127 -3.84 -5.88 -0.95
CA ALA A 127 -3.60 -5.61 0.45
C ALA A 127 -4.83 -4.95 1.09
N GLN A 128 -4.75 -4.76 2.39
CA GLN A 128 -5.77 -4.10 3.19
C GLN A 128 -5.10 -3.12 4.16
N LEU A 129 -5.69 -1.95 4.30
CA LEU A 129 -5.29 -0.90 5.21
C LEU A 129 -6.04 -1.07 6.53
N ILE A 130 -5.32 -1.16 7.63
CA ILE A 130 -5.85 -1.28 8.99
C ILE A 130 -5.52 0.02 9.71
N PHE A 131 -6.53 0.76 10.16
CA PHE A 131 -6.36 2.07 10.80
C PHE A 131 -6.37 1.91 12.32
N ILE A 132 -5.33 2.42 12.96
CA ILE A 132 -5.09 2.32 14.40
C ILE A 132 -5.19 3.73 14.99
N ALA A 133 -6.14 3.95 15.91
CA ALA A 133 -6.29 5.24 16.57
C ALA A 133 -5.04 5.58 17.38
N MET A 134 -4.53 6.79 17.20
CA MET A 134 -3.52 7.37 18.05
C MET A 134 -4.15 7.82 19.37
N GLU A 135 -3.40 7.79 20.47
CA GLU A 135 -3.82 8.34 21.76
C GLU A 135 -3.95 9.86 21.70
N SER A 136 -2.99 10.48 21.01
CA SER A 136 -2.97 11.91 20.68
C SER A 136 -2.38 12.10 19.28
N GLU A 137 -2.56 13.27 18.68
CA GLU A 137 -1.84 13.61 17.46
C GLU A 137 -0.33 13.73 17.73
N PRO A 138 0.52 13.35 16.75
CA PRO A 138 1.96 13.57 16.89
C PRO A 138 2.28 15.07 16.88
N GLU A 139 3.35 15.47 17.52
CA GLU A 139 3.84 16.86 17.50
C GLU A 139 4.20 17.26 16.05
N VAL A 140 4.86 16.36 15.32
CA VAL A 140 5.22 16.53 13.91
C VAL A 140 4.70 15.34 13.13
N ALA A 141 3.76 15.56 12.21
CA ALA A 141 3.22 14.52 11.38
C ALA A 141 4.11 14.26 10.15
N TYR A 142 3.91 13.12 9.51
CA TYR A 142 4.61 12.78 8.27
C TYR A 142 4.33 13.85 7.19
N GLY A 143 5.38 14.31 6.51
CA GLY A 143 5.31 15.36 5.48
C GLY A 143 5.40 16.79 6.01
N GLU A 144 5.38 17.01 7.31
CA GLU A 144 5.55 18.35 7.90
C GLU A 144 7.02 18.75 8.00
N PRO A 145 7.31 20.07 8.06
CA PRO A 145 8.66 20.55 8.33
C PRO A 145 9.23 19.95 9.62
N GLY A 146 10.41 19.36 9.52
CA GLY A 146 11.06 18.68 10.67
C GLY A 146 10.77 17.18 10.77
N SER A 147 9.87 16.63 9.94
CA SER A 147 9.72 15.17 9.82
C SER A 147 10.83 14.57 8.94
N SER A 148 11.20 13.31 9.21
CA SER A 148 12.12 12.54 8.36
C SER A 148 11.39 11.84 7.19
N SER A 149 10.41 12.50 6.59
CA SER A 149 9.58 11.92 5.53
C SER A 149 10.28 11.96 4.18
N HIS A 150 10.48 10.80 3.56
CA HIS A 150 11.10 10.67 2.24
C HIS A 150 10.07 10.49 1.11
N TYR A 151 8.84 10.09 1.42
CA TYR A 151 7.86 9.60 0.44
C TYR A 151 6.54 10.37 0.43
N GLN A 152 6.49 11.55 1.06
CA GLN A 152 5.28 12.38 1.06
C GLN A 152 4.88 12.80 -0.35
N GLY A 153 3.62 12.61 -0.72
CA GLY A 153 3.07 12.96 -2.01
C GLY A 153 3.54 12.07 -3.16
N GLN A 154 4.14 10.89 -2.87
CA GLN A 154 4.58 9.98 -3.93
C GLN A 154 3.40 9.51 -4.79
N THR A 155 3.65 9.39 -6.09
CA THR A 155 2.71 8.88 -7.08
C THR A 155 3.34 7.72 -7.84
N GLY A 156 2.54 6.67 -8.10
CA GLY A 156 3.03 5.46 -8.74
C GLY A 156 4.03 4.69 -7.89
N THR A 157 4.82 3.83 -8.51
CA THR A 157 5.84 3.01 -7.86
C THR A 157 7.09 3.84 -7.64
N THR A 158 7.53 3.98 -6.41
CA THR A 158 8.66 4.82 -6.04
C THR A 158 9.83 3.97 -5.55
N PRO A 159 11.04 4.09 -6.15
CA PRO A 159 12.23 3.41 -5.66
C PRO A 159 12.72 4.03 -4.34
N ALA A 160 13.68 3.34 -3.69
CA ALA A 160 14.29 3.84 -2.46
C ALA A 160 14.91 5.24 -2.68
N ARG A 161 14.61 6.15 -1.76
CA ARG A 161 15.19 7.48 -1.67
C ARG A 161 16.12 7.53 -0.47
N GLY A 162 17.35 7.90 -0.70
CA GLY A 162 18.36 8.10 0.36
C GLY A 162 18.25 9.45 1.01
#